data_59b1005ce88239eabf82d1b9fa1e3ce5
#
_entry.id   59b1005ce88239eabf82d1b9fa1e3ce5
#
_cell.length_a   1.000
_cell.length_b   1.000
_cell.length_c   1.000
_cell.angle_alpha   90.00
_cell.angle_beta   90.00
_cell.angle_gamma   90.00
#
_symmetry.space_group_name_H-M   'P 1'
#
loop_
_entity.id
_entity.type
_entity.pdbx_description
1 polymer ?
#
loop_
_entity_poly.entity_id
_entity_poly.type
_entity_poly.pdbx_seq_one_letter_code
_entity_poly.pdbx_strand_id
1 'polypeptide(L)'
;MLSNVKEKKLAAACLKDHDINELSRKVKYIRSLRGFWTDNFKSITKEELESLERERPTTRLLSIHTINGCNLACRACNHNSSLLSAKSKVNIDQLIEDIENILPKIYVWSHVSVIGGEPLLEPRTKEVTKVLRELCYGERGEQPCNVKLFSNGSRLLQEKEWIVDEMLKGVVFRLTFHFPWYTVKGYKNWENAYEFSKYAESRGVDM
;
A
#
# COMPACT_ATOMS: atom_id res chain seq x y z
N MET A 1 -17.17 -20.96 9.99
CA MET A 1 -17.91 -20.08 10.94
C MET A 1 -17.21 -20.16 12.29
N LEU A 2 -16.28 -19.28 12.57
CA LEU A 2 -15.73 -19.09 13.93
C LEU A 2 -16.80 -18.33 14.73
N SER A 3 -17.21 -18.91 15.84
CA SER A 3 -18.36 -18.47 16.60
C SER A 3 -18.18 -17.02 17.10
N ASN A 4 -19.19 -16.22 16.87
CA ASN A 4 -19.41 -14.83 17.33
C ASN A 4 -19.01 -14.55 18.82
N VAL A 5 -18.85 -15.59 19.60
CA VAL A 5 -18.49 -15.55 21.04
C VAL A 5 -16.96 -15.40 21.26
N LYS A 6 -16.12 -16.03 20.42
CA LYS A 6 -14.67 -15.88 20.51
C LYS A 6 -14.21 -14.50 20.05
N GLU A 7 -14.82 -13.96 18.99
CA GLU A 7 -14.54 -12.61 18.49
C GLU A 7 -14.97 -11.53 19.51
N LYS A 8 -16.12 -11.72 20.15
CA LYS A 8 -16.59 -10.81 21.21
C LYS A 8 -15.71 -10.85 22.46
N LYS A 9 -15.17 -12.00 22.84
CA LYS A 9 -14.25 -12.12 23.99
C LYS A 9 -12.87 -11.54 23.67
N LEU A 10 -12.38 -11.70 22.44
CA LEU A 10 -11.13 -11.06 22.01
C LEU A 10 -11.26 -9.53 21.91
N ALA A 11 -12.36 -9.06 21.32
CA ALA A 11 -12.66 -7.63 21.28
C ALA A 11 -12.78 -7.02 22.68
N ALA A 12 -13.43 -7.72 23.63
CA ALA A 12 -13.55 -7.27 25.01
C ALA A 12 -12.22 -7.28 25.78
N ALA A 13 -11.30 -8.18 25.48
CA ALA A 13 -9.96 -8.22 26.06
C ALA A 13 -9.07 -7.08 25.54
N CYS A 14 -9.22 -6.68 24.27
CA CYS A 14 -8.54 -5.52 23.69
C CYS A 14 -9.10 -4.18 24.20
N LEU A 15 -10.35 -4.16 24.68
CA LEU A 15 -11.06 -2.97 25.11
C LEU A 15 -10.78 -2.57 26.58
N LYS A 16 -10.16 -3.42 27.37
CA LYS A 16 -9.95 -3.15 28.81
C LYS A 16 -9.03 -1.98 29.11
N ASP A 17 -8.20 -1.56 28.16
CA ASP A 17 -7.19 -0.52 28.38
C ASP A 17 -7.39 0.76 27.52
N HIS A 18 -8.51 0.89 26.79
CA HIS A 18 -8.74 2.04 25.91
C HIS A 18 -10.14 2.64 26.12
N ASP A 19 -10.23 3.97 26.07
CA ASP A 19 -11.50 4.72 26.04
C ASP A 19 -12.32 4.27 24.84
N ILE A 20 -13.53 3.73 25.12
CA ILE A 20 -14.48 3.25 24.10
C ILE A 20 -14.82 4.34 23.07
N ASN A 21 -14.82 5.60 23.47
CA ASN A 21 -15.09 6.73 22.58
C ASN A 21 -13.94 7.00 21.62
N GLU A 22 -12.71 6.80 22.06
CA GLU A 22 -11.52 6.90 21.20
C GLU A 22 -11.46 5.74 20.22
N LEU A 23 -11.80 4.53 20.67
CA LEU A 23 -11.88 3.35 19.81
C LEU A 23 -12.98 3.48 18.76
N SER A 24 -14.14 4.02 19.15
CA SER A 24 -15.26 4.27 18.23
C SER A 24 -14.91 5.28 17.13
N ARG A 25 -14.16 6.34 17.48
CA ARG A 25 -13.61 7.30 16.51
C ARG A 25 -12.62 6.64 15.57
N LYS A 26 -11.70 5.81 16.11
CA LYS A 26 -10.72 5.04 15.31
C LYS A 26 -11.39 4.04 14.37
N VAL A 27 -12.47 3.37 14.81
CA VAL A 27 -13.25 2.44 13.96
C VAL A 27 -14.06 3.18 12.89
N LYS A 28 -14.63 4.35 13.20
CA LYS A 28 -15.28 5.20 12.21
C LYS A 28 -14.31 5.66 11.13
N TYR A 29 -13.11 6.06 11.54
CA TYR A 29 -12.03 6.42 10.65
C TYR A 29 -11.61 5.26 9.74
N ILE A 30 -11.37 4.07 10.29
CA ILE A 30 -11.05 2.86 9.51
C ILE A 30 -12.16 2.53 8.49
N ARG A 31 -13.44 2.78 8.83
CA ARG A 31 -14.57 2.58 7.93
C ARG A 31 -14.65 3.64 6.83
N SER A 32 -14.29 4.89 7.12
CA SER A 32 -14.23 5.96 6.10
C SER A 32 -13.13 5.67 5.07
N LEU A 33 -11.98 5.14 5.51
CA LEU A 33 -10.94 4.66 4.61
C LEU A 33 -11.42 3.56 3.64
N ARG A 34 -12.39 2.72 4.02
CA ARG A 34 -12.97 1.71 3.14
C ARG A 34 -13.80 2.30 1.99
N GLY A 35 -14.54 3.38 2.21
CA GLY A 35 -15.36 4.04 1.18
C GLY A 35 -14.49 4.67 0.09
N PHE A 36 -13.37 5.30 0.45
CA PHE A 36 -12.45 5.95 -0.47
C PHE A 36 -11.84 4.99 -1.53
N TRP A 37 -11.82 3.68 -1.25
CA TRP A 37 -11.15 2.69 -2.08
C TRP A 37 -11.98 2.17 -3.25
N THR A 38 -13.31 2.38 -3.25
CA THR A 38 -14.20 1.82 -4.26
C THR A 38 -14.46 2.74 -5.45
N ASP A 39 -14.29 4.05 -5.27
CA ASP A 39 -14.83 5.02 -6.23
C ASP A 39 -13.82 5.51 -7.29
N ASN A 40 -12.53 5.16 -7.17
CA ASN A 40 -11.48 5.64 -8.08
C ASN A 40 -11.01 4.64 -9.14
N PHE A 41 -11.76 3.56 -9.40
CA PHE A 41 -11.47 2.69 -10.54
C PHE A 41 -12.16 3.24 -11.79
N LYS A 42 -11.38 3.73 -12.77
CA LYS A 42 -11.87 3.76 -14.13
C LYS A 42 -12.17 2.33 -14.53
N SER A 43 -13.43 2.01 -14.73
CA SER A 43 -13.83 0.74 -15.34
C SER A 43 -13.47 0.80 -16.81
N ILE A 44 -12.51 -0.01 -17.23
CA ILE A 44 -12.26 -0.26 -18.64
C ILE A 44 -13.36 -1.18 -19.16
N THR A 45 -13.96 -0.86 -20.29
CA THR A 45 -14.94 -1.73 -20.94
C THR A 45 -14.26 -2.95 -21.58
N LYS A 46 -15.04 -3.98 -21.85
CA LYS A 46 -14.52 -5.18 -22.51
C LYS A 46 -13.97 -4.86 -23.91
N GLU A 47 -14.65 -3.99 -24.65
CA GLU A 47 -14.28 -3.55 -25.99
C GLU A 47 -12.97 -2.74 -25.97
N GLU A 48 -12.80 -1.86 -24.99
CA GLU A 48 -11.54 -1.11 -24.79
C GLU A 48 -10.39 -2.07 -24.47
N LEU A 49 -10.62 -3.07 -23.59
CA LEU A 49 -9.60 -4.05 -23.26
C LEU A 49 -9.19 -4.88 -24.49
N GLU A 50 -10.15 -5.40 -25.25
CA GLU A 50 -9.90 -6.18 -26.47
C GLU A 50 -9.17 -5.37 -27.55
N SER A 51 -9.43 -4.06 -27.65
CA SER A 51 -8.69 -3.16 -28.55
C SER A 51 -7.23 -3.03 -28.12
N LEU A 52 -6.99 -2.80 -26.83
CA LEU A 52 -5.65 -2.63 -26.29
C LEU A 52 -4.80 -3.90 -26.36
N GLU A 53 -5.41 -5.08 -26.16
CA GLU A 53 -4.73 -6.37 -26.27
C GLU A 53 -4.20 -6.66 -27.67
N ARG A 54 -4.77 -6.06 -28.71
CA ARG A 54 -4.28 -6.17 -30.09
C ARG A 54 -3.04 -5.31 -30.36
N GLU A 55 -2.87 -4.24 -29.60
CA GLU A 55 -1.80 -3.28 -29.81
C GLU A 55 -0.53 -3.61 -29.00
N ARG A 56 -0.72 -4.05 -27.74
CA ARG A 56 0.38 -4.36 -26.84
C ARG A 56 -0.03 -5.33 -25.72
N PRO A 57 0.89 -6.09 -25.13
CA PRO A 57 0.59 -6.96 -24.01
C PRO A 57 -0.11 -6.21 -22.87
N THR A 58 -1.19 -6.77 -22.36
CA THR A 58 -1.97 -6.17 -21.30
C THR A 58 -1.89 -6.97 -20.00
N THR A 59 -1.96 -6.28 -18.88
CA THR A 59 -2.08 -6.91 -17.56
C THR A 59 -3.03 -6.12 -16.68
N ARG A 60 -3.72 -6.81 -15.78
CA ARG A 60 -4.59 -6.16 -14.80
C ARG A 60 -3.80 -5.37 -13.78
N LEU A 61 -2.73 -5.94 -13.28
CA LEU A 61 -1.90 -5.33 -12.26
C LEU A 61 -0.43 -5.70 -12.48
N LEU A 62 0.46 -4.80 -12.05
CA LEU A 62 1.88 -5.03 -11.99
C LEU A 62 2.35 -4.80 -10.55
N SER A 63 3.16 -5.70 -10.02
CA SER A 63 3.74 -5.57 -8.68
C SER A 63 5.24 -5.36 -8.77
N ILE A 64 5.71 -4.27 -8.21
CA ILE A 64 7.11 -3.87 -8.16
C ILE A 64 7.63 -4.06 -6.74
N HIS A 65 8.61 -4.92 -6.58
CA HIS A 65 9.23 -5.21 -5.29
C HIS A 65 10.49 -4.35 -5.12
N THR A 66 10.45 -3.39 -4.21
CA THR A 66 11.63 -2.54 -3.90
C THR A 66 12.56 -3.17 -2.88
N ILE A 67 12.06 -4.15 -2.12
CA ILE A 67 12.81 -4.89 -1.11
C ILE A 67 12.16 -6.26 -0.88
N ASN A 68 12.97 -7.28 -0.62
CA ASN A 68 12.46 -8.62 -0.28
C ASN A 68 12.29 -8.82 1.24
N GLY A 69 13.09 -8.13 2.06
CA GLY A 69 13.05 -8.24 3.51
C GLY A 69 11.89 -7.48 4.17
N CYS A 70 11.50 -7.92 5.36
CA CYS A 70 10.49 -7.27 6.19
C CYS A 70 10.93 -7.30 7.65
N ASN A 71 10.58 -6.26 8.40
CA ASN A 71 10.82 -6.18 9.84
C ASN A 71 9.72 -6.83 10.69
N LEU A 72 8.66 -7.34 10.06
CA LEU A 72 7.59 -8.09 10.73
C LEU A 72 7.62 -9.56 10.32
N ALA A 73 7.24 -10.42 11.26
CA ALA A 73 7.02 -11.86 11.04
C ALA A 73 5.51 -12.16 11.16
N CYS A 74 4.77 -11.86 10.11
CA CYS A 74 3.33 -12.12 10.07
C CYS A 74 3.06 -13.63 9.87
N ARG A 75 2.11 -14.18 10.63
CA ARG A 75 1.78 -15.63 10.63
C ARG A 75 1.27 -16.14 9.28
N ALA A 76 0.65 -15.29 8.49
CA ALA A 76 0.11 -15.61 7.17
C ALA A 76 0.69 -14.68 6.09
N CYS A 77 1.99 -14.43 6.14
CA CYS A 77 2.69 -13.66 5.13
C CYS A 77 2.80 -14.48 3.83
N ASN A 78 2.12 -14.04 2.78
CA ASN A 78 2.17 -14.71 1.47
C ASN A 78 3.49 -14.49 0.72
N HIS A 79 4.31 -13.51 1.13
CA HIS A 79 5.65 -13.26 0.58
C HIS A 79 6.76 -14.00 1.32
N ASN A 80 6.48 -14.55 2.50
CA ASN A 80 7.48 -15.18 3.39
C ASN A 80 8.69 -14.28 3.69
N SER A 81 8.51 -12.97 3.63
CA SER A 81 9.58 -11.97 3.71
C SER A 81 10.37 -12.00 5.02
N SER A 82 9.80 -12.52 6.09
CA SER A 82 10.48 -12.71 7.37
C SER A 82 11.56 -13.81 7.33
N LEU A 83 11.50 -14.70 6.36
CA LEU A 83 12.49 -15.77 6.14
C LEU A 83 13.65 -15.30 5.26
N LEU A 84 13.47 -14.17 4.56
CA LEU A 84 14.49 -13.62 3.69
C LEU A 84 15.46 -12.76 4.49
N SER A 85 16.74 -12.93 4.20
CA SER A 85 17.77 -12.09 4.77
C SER A 85 17.53 -10.62 4.42
N ALA A 86 17.70 -9.72 5.39
CA ALA A 86 17.73 -8.27 5.15
C ALA A 86 18.83 -7.86 4.13
N LYS A 87 19.76 -8.77 3.82
CA LYS A 87 20.78 -8.59 2.77
C LYS A 87 20.29 -8.91 1.35
N SER A 88 19.09 -9.49 1.21
CA SER A 88 18.47 -9.71 -0.10
C SER A 88 17.95 -8.36 -0.64
N LYS A 89 18.89 -7.50 -1.05
CA LYS A 89 18.61 -6.17 -1.61
C LYS A 89 18.24 -6.28 -3.07
N VAL A 90 17.26 -5.47 -3.47
CA VAL A 90 16.97 -5.19 -4.87
C VAL A 90 17.97 -4.13 -5.35
N ASN A 91 18.52 -4.27 -6.54
CA ASN A 91 19.28 -3.20 -7.19
C ASN A 91 18.27 -2.16 -7.70
N ILE A 92 18.16 -1.05 -7.00
CA ILE A 92 17.15 -0.02 -7.32
C ILE A 92 17.47 0.70 -8.63
N ASP A 93 18.73 0.90 -8.99
CA ASP A 93 19.08 1.55 -10.27
C ASP A 93 18.63 0.67 -11.44
N GLN A 94 18.94 -0.62 -11.40
CA GLN A 94 18.48 -1.57 -12.42
C GLN A 94 16.95 -1.68 -12.43
N LEU A 95 16.30 -1.68 -11.27
CA LEU A 95 14.84 -1.73 -11.17
C LEU A 95 14.19 -0.51 -11.84
N ILE A 96 14.73 0.69 -11.65
CA ILE A 96 14.24 1.91 -12.29
C ILE A 96 14.44 1.82 -13.81
N GLU A 97 15.60 1.41 -14.26
CA GLU A 97 15.86 1.21 -15.69
C GLU A 97 14.91 0.20 -16.32
N ASP A 98 14.68 -0.93 -15.65
CA ASP A 98 13.73 -1.96 -16.10
C ASP A 98 12.29 -1.41 -16.17
N ILE A 99 11.86 -0.63 -15.17
CA ILE A 99 10.55 0.01 -15.16
C ILE A 99 10.41 0.97 -16.35
N GLU A 100 11.39 1.84 -16.59
CA GLU A 100 11.38 2.80 -17.69
C GLU A 100 11.37 2.12 -19.07
N ASN A 101 12.03 0.96 -19.18
CA ASN A 101 12.10 0.19 -20.42
C ASN A 101 10.87 -0.69 -20.68
N ILE A 102 10.23 -1.22 -19.64
CA ILE A 102 9.18 -2.24 -19.76
C ILE A 102 7.80 -1.61 -19.67
N LEU A 103 7.56 -0.73 -18.70
CA LEU A 103 6.22 -0.18 -18.44
C LEU A 103 5.58 0.51 -19.68
N PRO A 104 6.31 1.27 -20.51
CA PRO A 104 5.73 1.83 -21.73
C PRO A 104 5.34 0.80 -22.81
N LYS A 105 5.90 -0.42 -22.73
CA LYS A 105 5.65 -1.49 -23.71
C LYS A 105 4.47 -2.39 -23.33
N ILE A 106 3.94 -2.27 -22.15
CA ILE A 106 2.79 -3.04 -21.66
C ILE A 106 1.65 -2.08 -21.31
N TYR A 107 0.44 -2.59 -21.22
CA TYR A 107 -0.72 -1.84 -20.78
C TYR A 107 -1.22 -2.38 -19.43
N VAL A 108 -1.18 -1.53 -18.40
CA VAL A 108 -1.68 -1.87 -17.07
C VAL A 108 -3.00 -1.14 -16.85
N TRP A 109 -4.12 -1.87 -16.78
CA TRP A 109 -5.44 -1.25 -16.76
C TRP A 109 -6.06 -1.07 -15.36
N SER A 110 -5.47 -1.60 -14.30
CA SER A 110 -5.96 -1.40 -12.94
C SER A 110 -4.98 -0.61 -12.07
N HIS A 111 -3.84 -1.18 -11.74
CA HIS A 111 -2.86 -0.49 -10.92
C HIS A 111 -1.45 -1.11 -10.99
N VAL A 112 -0.47 -0.27 -10.72
CA VAL A 112 0.89 -0.68 -10.40
C VAL A 112 1.08 -0.59 -8.88
N SER A 113 1.51 -1.68 -8.25
CA SER A 113 1.73 -1.77 -6.82
C SER A 113 3.21 -1.68 -6.48
N VAL A 114 3.60 -0.75 -5.62
CA VAL A 114 4.89 -0.75 -4.96
C VAL A 114 4.75 -1.56 -3.68
N ILE A 115 5.38 -2.71 -3.65
CA ILE A 115 5.31 -3.69 -2.58
C ILE A 115 6.69 -4.25 -2.25
N GLY A 116 6.73 -5.30 -1.45
CA GLY A 116 7.93 -6.03 -1.08
C GLY A 116 7.68 -6.76 0.23
N GLY A 117 8.71 -6.95 1.04
CA GLY A 117 8.51 -7.28 2.44
C GLY A 117 7.90 -6.08 3.17
N GLU A 118 8.69 -5.04 3.37
CA GLU A 118 8.22 -3.73 3.80
C GLU A 118 8.92 -2.63 3.00
N PRO A 119 8.26 -2.02 2.02
CA PRO A 119 8.87 -1.04 1.13
C PRO A 119 9.50 0.16 1.83
N LEU A 120 8.93 0.62 2.96
CA LEU A 120 9.47 1.76 3.70
C LEU A 120 10.81 1.47 4.43
N LEU A 121 11.31 0.23 4.36
CA LEU A 121 12.67 -0.10 4.82
C LEU A 121 13.74 0.20 3.76
N GLU A 122 13.36 0.33 2.50
CA GLU A 122 14.25 0.74 1.42
C GLU A 122 14.12 2.25 1.19
N PRO A 123 15.16 3.05 1.51
CA PRO A 123 15.06 4.51 1.43
C PRO A 123 14.76 5.04 0.03
N ARG A 124 15.15 4.28 -1.02
CA ARG A 124 14.95 4.64 -2.41
C ARG A 124 13.58 4.21 -2.97
N THR A 125 12.72 3.61 -2.16
CA THR A 125 11.33 3.32 -2.55
C THR A 125 10.58 4.58 -3.02
N LYS A 126 10.90 5.74 -2.45
CA LYS A 126 10.38 7.04 -2.88
C LYS A 126 10.72 7.37 -4.34
N GLU A 127 11.94 7.05 -4.79
CA GLU A 127 12.39 7.28 -6.17
C GLU A 127 11.60 6.37 -7.14
N VAL A 128 11.48 5.09 -6.82
CA VAL A 128 10.68 4.12 -7.59
C VAL A 128 9.23 4.56 -7.68
N THR A 129 8.63 4.98 -6.56
CA THR A 129 7.23 5.46 -6.53
C THR A 129 7.04 6.68 -7.42
N LYS A 130 7.99 7.63 -7.38
CA LYS A 130 7.98 8.83 -8.23
C LYS A 130 8.05 8.46 -9.72
N VAL A 131 8.99 7.61 -10.11
CA VAL A 131 9.15 7.16 -11.52
C VAL A 131 7.86 6.50 -12.02
N LEU A 132 7.30 5.59 -11.22
CA LEU A 132 6.03 4.93 -11.58
C LEU A 132 4.88 5.93 -11.74
N ARG A 133 4.77 6.91 -10.85
CA ARG A 133 3.76 7.95 -10.94
C ARG A 133 3.92 8.78 -12.23
N GLU A 134 5.13 9.17 -12.56
CA GLU A 134 5.42 9.95 -13.76
C GLU A 134 5.10 9.18 -15.04
N LEU A 135 5.37 7.87 -15.06
CA LEU A 135 5.06 7.00 -16.19
C LEU A 135 3.56 6.63 -16.30
N CYS A 136 2.85 6.58 -15.17
CA CYS A 136 1.42 6.21 -15.18
C CYS A 136 0.51 7.40 -15.46
N TYR A 137 0.74 8.56 -14.84
CA TYR A 137 -0.16 9.72 -14.97
C TYR A 137 0.51 11.09 -14.86
N GLY A 138 1.84 11.15 -15.00
CA GLY A 138 2.58 12.38 -15.20
C GLY A 138 2.56 12.83 -16.66
N GLU A 139 3.42 13.77 -17.01
CA GLU A 139 3.55 14.30 -18.39
C GLU A 139 3.91 13.22 -19.42
N ARG A 140 4.55 12.13 -19.00
CA ARG A 140 4.87 10.95 -19.81
C ARG A 140 3.82 9.83 -19.68
N GLY A 141 2.73 10.11 -18.96
CA GLY A 141 1.78 9.09 -18.54
C GLY A 141 0.84 8.66 -19.65
N GLU A 142 1.01 7.45 -20.13
CA GLU A 142 0.11 6.78 -21.09
C GLU A 142 -0.74 5.68 -20.45
N GLN A 143 -0.59 5.47 -19.13
CA GLN A 143 -1.26 4.39 -18.42
C GLN A 143 -2.48 4.91 -17.65
N PRO A 144 -3.66 4.33 -17.83
CA PRO A 144 -4.86 4.72 -17.08
C PRO A 144 -4.93 4.06 -15.71
N CYS A 145 -3.80 3.64 -15.15
CA CYS A 145 -3.75 2.88 -13.90
C CYS A 145 -3.30 3.74 -12.72
N ASN A 146 -3.70 3.34 -11.51
CA ASN A 146 -3.24 3.96 -10.28
C ASN A 146 -1.91 3.38 -9.82
N VAL A 147 -1.04 4.21 -9.26
CA VAL A 147 0.12 3.75 -8.48
C VAL A 147 -0.29 3.58 -7.03
N LYS A 148 -0.03 2.41 -6.46
CA LYS A 148 -0.36 2.08 -5.07
C LYS A 148 0.90 1.72 -4.29
N LEU A 149 1.14 2.41 -3.19
CA LEU A 149 2.20 2.10 -2.24
C LEU A 149 1.61 1.34 -1.06
N PHE A 150 2.07 0.12 -0.83
CA PHE A 150 1.64 -0.70 0.31
C PHE A 150 2.68 -0.65 1.43
N SER A 151 2.23 -0.63 2.69
CA SER A 151 3.12 -0.67 3.84
C SER A 151 2.47 -1.32 5.06
N ASN A 152 3.29 -1.89 5.92
CA ASN A 152 2.89 -2.36 7.25
C ASN A 152 2.85 -1.22 8.29
N GLY A 153 3.23 -0.01 7.92
CA GLY A 153 3.18 1.18 8.75
C GLY A 153 4.25 1.29 9.84
N SER A 154 5.23 0.38 9.89
CA SER A 154 6.25 0.41 10.94
C SER A 154 7.17 1.63 10.86
N ARG A 155 7.33 2.21 9.68
CA ARG A 155 8.10 3.43 9.42
C ARG A 155 7.26 4.62 8.97
N LEU A 156 5.96 4.51 9.08
CA LEU A 156 5.01 5.47 8.53
C LEU A 156 5.26 6.91 9.00
N LEU A 157 5.51 7.10 10.29
CA LEU A 157 5.73 8.44 10.85
C LEU A 157 7.09 9.04 10.47
N GLN A 158 8.11 8.21 10.21
CA GLN A 158 9.41 8.65 9.72
C GLN A 158 9.36 9.08 8.24
N GLU A 159 8.52 8.43 7.46
CA GLU A 159 8.44 8.60 6.01
C GLU A 159 7.22 9.45 5.57
N LYS A 160 6.46 9.99 6.52
CA LYS A 160 5.16 10.64 6.28
C LYS A 160 5.21 11.79 5.28
N GLU A 161 6.27 12.55 5.24
CA GLU A 161 6.36 13.76 4.41
C GLU A 161 6.29 13.40 2.92
N TRP A 162 7.21 12.55 2.45
CA TRP A 162 7.22 12.18 1.06
C TRP A 162 6.01 11.33 0.64
N ILE A 163 5.48 10.50 1.57
CA ILE A 163 4.27 9.72 1.30
C ILE A 163 3.09 10.66 1.03
N VAL A 164 2.88 11.67 1.89
CA VAL A 164 1.82 12.66 1.71
C VAL A 164 2.04 13.50 0.45
N ASP A 165 3.28 13.90 0.15
CA ASP A 165 3.60 14.62 -1.07
C ASP A 165 3.26 13.81 -2.35
N GLU A 166 3.49 12.51 -2.34
CA GLU A 166 3.09 11.64 -3.46
C GLU A 166 1.58 11.35 -3.48
N MET A 167 0.91 11.28 -2.32
CA MET A 167 -0.55 11.17 -2.24
C MET A 167 -1.24 12.40 -2.84
N LEU A 168 -0.74 13.61 -2.57
CA LEU A 168 -1.23 14.86 -3.18
C LEU A 168 -1.08 14.88 -4.71
N LYS A 169 -0.15 14.09 -5.24
CA LYS A 169 0.06 13.91 -6.68
C LYS A 169 -0.68 12.68 -7.25
N GLY A 170 -1.53 12.04 -6.46
CA GLY A 170 -2.43 10.96 -6.89
C GLY A 170 -1.95 9.55 -6.58
N VAL A 171 -0.81 9.35 -5.91
CA VAL A 171 -0.41 8.02 -5.42
C VAL A 171 -1.36 7.57 -4.32
N VAL A 172 -1.85 6.34 -4.44
CA VAL A 172 -2.73 5.73 -3.43
C VAL A 172 -1.90 5.01 -2.39
N PHE A 173 -1.85 5.53 -1.18
CA PHE A 173 -1.20 4.85 -0.07
C PHE A 173 -2.10 3.79 0.55
N ARG A 174 -1.57 2.59 0.75
CA ARG A 174 -2.27 1.45 1.36
C ARG A 174 -1.56 0.94 2.60
N LEU A 175 -2.19 1.14 3.74
CA LEU A 175 -1.73 0.59 5.01
C LEU A 175 -2.36 -0.78 5.25
N THR A 176 -1.52 -1.79 5.47
CA THR A 176 -1.96 -3.08 5.99
C THR A 176 -2.10 -3.00 7.49
N PHE A 177 -3.33 -3.10 8.00
CA PHE A 177 -3.56 -3.10 9.45
C PHE A 177 -3.12 -4.42 10.08
N HIS A 178 -2.26 -4.31 11.08
CA HIS A 178 -1.76 -5.42 11.88
C HIS A 178 -2.37 -5.39 13.28
N PHE A 179 -2.89 -6.53 13.67
CA PHE A 179 -3.35 -6.76 15.04
C PHE A 179 -2.28 -7.54 15.82
N PRO A 180 -2.20 -7.40 17.16
CA PRO A 180 -1.15 -8.03 17.96
C PRO A 180 -1.01 -9.55 17.77
N TRP A 181 -2.13 -10.25 17.55
CA TRP A 181 -2.13 -11.70 17.33
C TRP A 181 -1.70 -12.15 15.91
N TYR A 182 -1.64 -11.22 14.96
CA TYR A 182 -1.28 -11.53 13.59
C TYR A 182 0.24 -11.59 13.37
N THR A 183 0.99 -10.84 14.14
CA THR A 183 2.45 -10.83 14.09
C THR A 183 3.06 -11.60 15.25
N VAL A 184 4.25 -12.20 15.04
CA VAL A 184 4.93 -12.97 16.07
C VAL A 184 5.31 -12.09 17.30
N LYS A 185 5.63 -10.81 17.07
CA LYS A 185 6.01 -9.84 18.09
C LYS A 185 4.84 -9.02 18.66
N GLY A 186 3.59 -9.35 18.30
CA GLY A 186 2.43 -8.59 18.76
C GLY A 186 2.37 -7.15 18.25
N TYR A 187 2.96 -6.87 17.09
CA TYR A 187 2.98 -5.53 16.51
C TYR A 187 1.57 -5.06 16.13
N LYS A 188 1.30 -3.80 16.40
CA LYS A 188 0.09 -3.08 16.00
C LYS A 188 0.48 -1.73 15.40
N ASN A 189 -0.29 -1.22 14.47
CA ASN A 189 0.05 0.00 13.73
C ASN A 189 -1.07 1.06 13.69
N TRP A 190 -2.14 0.88 14.42
CA TRP A 190 -3.27 1.81 14.39
C TRP A 190 -2.94 3.20 14.95
N GLU A 191 -2.06 3.30 15.96
CA GLU A 191 -1.61 4.58 16.50
C GLU A 191 -0.82 5.37 15.45
N ASN A 192 0.10 4.70 14.76
CA ASN A 192 0.85 5.30 13.66
C ASN A 192 -0.09 5.75 12.53
N ALA A 193 -1.10 4.92 12.20
CA ALA A 193 -2.11 5.25 11.21
C ALA A 193 -2.91 6.50 11.58
N TYR A 194 -3.31 6.61 12.84
CA TYR A 194 -4.07 7.75 13.34
C TYR A 194 -3.26 9.05 13.33
N GLU A 195 -2.00 9.01 13.79
CA GLU A 195 -1.14 10.19 13.75
C GLU A 195 -0.76 10.58 12.30
N PHE A 196 -0.58 9.60 11.43
CA PHE A 196 -0.36 9.85 10.01
C PHE A 196 -1.57 10.52 9.35
N SER A 197 -2.80 10.06 9.65
CA SER A 197 -3.99 10.66 9.07
C SER A 197 -4.16 12.12 9.44
N LYS A 198 -3.95 12.47 10.72
CA LYS A 198 -3.97 13.88 11.15
C LYS A 198 -2.96 14.72 10.38
N TYR A 199 -1.77 14.18 10.17
CA TYR A 199 -0.75 14.87 9.40
C TYR A 199 -1.17 15.03 7.94
N ALA A 200 -1.68 13.97 7.31
CA ALA A 200 -2.16 14.00 5.92
C ALA A 200 -3.31 14.99 5.72
N GLU A 201 -4.32 14.97 6.61
CA GLU A 201 -5.42 15.93 6.61
C GLU A 201 -4.92 17.38 6.77
N SER A 202 -3.95 17.62 7.66
CA SER A 202 -3.35 18.97 7.85
C SER A 202 -2.62 19.48 6.59
N ARG A 203 -2.22 18.58 5.69
CA ARG A 203 -1.58 18.87 4.41
C ARG A 203 -2.55 18.92 3.24
N GLY A 204 -3.87 18.72 3.48
CA GLY A 204 -4.92 18.77 2.46
C GLY A 204 -5.17 17.44 1.72
N VAL A 205 -4.69 16.33 2.24
CA VAL A 205 -5.09 15.01 1.75
C VAL A 205 -6.44 14.67 2.37
N ASP A 206 -7.42 14.38 1.54
CA ASP A 206 -8.73 13.87 1.97
C ASP A 206 -8.58 12.38 2.32
N MET A 207 -8.86 12.03 3.60
CA MET A 207 -8.59 10.71 4.16
C MET A 207 -9.89 9.97 4.54
#